data_8925fd20094931eabc5bc641c17f7672
#
_entry.id   8925fd20094931eabc5bc641c17f7672
#
_cell.length_a   1.000
_cell.length_b   1.000
_cell.length_c   1.000
_cell.angle_alpha   90.00
_cell.angle_beta   90.00
_cell.angle_gamma   90.00
#
_symmetry.space_group_name_H-M   'P 1'
#
loop_
_entity.id
_entity.type
_entity.pdbx_description
1 polymer ?
#
loop_
_entity_poly.entity_id
_entity_poly.type
_entity_poly.pdbx_seq_one_letter_code
_entity_poly.pdbx_strand_id
1 'polypeptide(L)'
;MLRPLSILFASLWLATAAAQKPAPLYIVNGVETESVAHIPTADIESITPLEADEETIAKYGERANNGVIIVTLRYDRPARFTGGDSFNDYIAGHVKWADHYPAARVVMRYTVAADGTLTMGETLECTDARLRKKVVAAVKNAPAWEPATKDGKGVESEYVLSVQLPKGKPMPTEPYIIIM
;
A
#
# COMPACT_ATOMS: atom_id res chain seq x y z
N MET A 1 32.77 -42.25 54.35
CA MET A 1 32.50 -41.98 52.92
C MET A 1 31.11 -41.47 52.73
N LEU A 2 30.89 -40.15 52.77
CA LEU A 2 29.60 -39.52 52.55
C LEU A 2 29.48 -39.13 51.07
N ARG A 3 28.42 -39.56 50.37
CA ARG A 3 28.08 -39.17 49.03
C ARG A 3 27.17 -37.92 49.10
N PRO A 4 27.43 -36.85 48.32
CA PRO A 4 26.50 -35.74 48.26
C PRO A 4 25.34 -36.03 47.34
N LEU A 5 24.14 -35.72 47.84
CA LEU A 5 22.86 -35.81 47.15
C LEU A 5 22.72 -34.55 46.27
N SER A 6 22.81 -34.70 44.93
CA SER A 6 22.57 -33.61 44.00
C SER A 6 21.06 -33.41 43.79
N ILE A 7 20.57 -32.30 44.29
CA ILE A 7 19.17 -31.88 44.07
C ILE A 7 19.11 -31.16 42.72
N LEU A 8 18.46 -31.79 41.69
CA LEU A 8 18.17 -31.19 40.41
C LEU A 8 16.94 -30.27 40.57
N PHE A 9 17.18 -28.94 40.50
CA PHE A 9 16.09 -27.98 40.36
C PHE A 9 15.64 -27.94 38.89
N ALA A 10 14.52 -28.58 38.60
CA ALA A 10 13.83 -28.44 37.34
C ALA A 10 13.01 -27.14 37.38
N SER A 11 13.54 -26.08 36.77
CA SER A 11 12.82 -24.82 36.54
C SER A 11 11.76 -25.02 35.46
N LEU A 12 10.52 -25.13 35.90
CA LEU A 12 9.33 -25.19 35.03
C LEU A 12 9.07 -23.78 34.47
N TRP A 13 9.49 -23.51 33.22
CA TRP A 13 9.12 -22.32 32.48
C TRP A 13 7.65 -22.46 32.05
N LEU A 14 6.74 -21.79 32.76
CA LEU A 14 5.38 -21.56 32.26
C LEU A 14 5.47 -20.50 31.15
N ALA A 15 5.46 -20.92 29.91
CA ALA A 15 5.19 -20.04 28.79
C ALA A 15 3.72 -19.63 28.87
N THR A 16 3.43 -18.42 29.33
CA THR A 16 2.13 -17.79 29.19
C THR A 16 1.92 -17.47 27.71
N ALA A 17 1.25 -18.36 26.98
CA ALA A 17 0.71 -18.05 25.67
C ALA A 17 -0.31 -16.91 25.86
N ALA A 18 0.03 -15.69 25.45
CA ALA A 18 -0.93 -14.63 25.35
C ALA A 18 -2.00 -15.10 24.35
N ALA A 19 -3.22 -15.32 24.82
CA ALA A 19 -4.34 -15.71 23.98
C ALA A 19 -4.57 -14.57 22.98
N GLN A 20 -4.19 -14.78 21.72
CA GLN A 20 -4.52 -13.86 20.64
C GLN A 20 -6.04 -13.81 20.54
N LYS A 21 -6.60 -12.61 20.66
CA LYS A 21 -8.03 -12.40 20.44
C LYS A 21 -8.35 -12.94 19.03
N PRO A 22 -9.33 -13.86 18.91
CA PRO A 22 -9.63 -14.43 17.61
C PRO A 22 -10.02 -13.32 16.61
N ALA A 23 -9.55 -13.44 15.38
CA ALA A 23 -9.77 -12.43 14.34
C ALA A 23 -11.26 -12.35 13.95
N PRO A 24 -11.78 -11.16 13.64
CA PRO A 24 -13.12 -11.00 13.07
C PRO A 24 -13.19 -11.60 11.66
N LEU A 25 -14.41 -11.84 11.18
CA LEU A 25 -14.66 -12.23 9.80
C LEU A 25 -14.54 -10.98 8.91
N TYR A 26 -13.72 -11.04 7.84
CA TYR A 26 -13.60 -9.98 6.87
C TYR A 26 -14.46 -10.27 5.63
N ILE A 27 -15.26 -9.27 5.21
CA ILE A 27 -16.05 -9.30 3.97
C ILE A 27 -15.61 -8.12 3.10
N VAL A 28 -14.95 -8.39 1.98
CA VAL A 28 -14.47 -7.37 1.05
C VAL A 28 -15.33 -7.39 -0.21
N ASN A 29 -16.02 -6.29 -0.51
CA ASN A 29 -16.98 -6.20 -1.63
C ASN A 29 -17.94 -7.40 -1.68
N GLY A 30 -18.43 -7.85 -0.52
CA GLY A 30 -19.34 -8.99 -0.40
C GLY A 30 -18.67 -10.37 -0.45
N VAL A 31 -17.36 -10.45 -0.63
CA VAL A 31 -16.60 -11.70 -0.65
C VAL A 31 -15.85 -11.87 0.67
N GLU A 32 -16.00 -13.06 1.25
CA GLU A 32 -15.26 -13.44 2.44
C GLU A 32 -13.76 -13.55 2.15
N THR A 33 -12.93 -13.00 3.06
CA THR A 33 -11.47 -13.04 2.94
C THR A 33 -10.81 -13.27 4.29
N GLU A 34 -9.64 -13.88 4.31
CA GLU A 34 -8.91 -14.19 5.55
C GLU A 34 -8.18 -12.97 6.13
N SER A 35 -7.81 -12.03 5.28
CA SER A 35 -7.03 -10.85 5.69
C SER A 35 -7.27 -9.67 4.75
N VAL A 36 -7.22 -8.47 5.31
CA VAL A 36 -7.28 -7.19 4.57
C VAL A 36 -5.93 -6.46 4.58
N ALA A 37 -4.89 -7.06 5.15
CA ALA A 37 -3.58 -6.43 5.31
C ALA A 37 -2.88 -6.07 3.97
N HIS A 38 -3.27 -6.74 2.88
CA HIS A 38 -2.76 -6.50 1.54
C HIS A 38 -3.51 -5.39 0.77
N ILE A 39 -4.63 -4.88 1.33
CA ILE A 39 -5.46 -3.87 0.69
C ILE A 39 -4.91 -2.48 1.02
N PRO A 40 -4.49 -1.67 0.03
CA PRO A 40 -4.06 -0.30 0.26
C PRO A 40 -5.19 0.53 0.87
N THR A 41 -4.88 1.35 1.87
CA THR A 41 -5.88 2.20 2.52
C THR A 41 -6.54 3.18 1.51
N ALA A 42 -5.82 3.61 0.49
CA ALA A 42 -6.33 4.47 -0.57
C ALA A 42 -7.45 3.82 -1.41
N ASP A 43 -7.49 2.48 -1.46
CA ASP A 43 -8.47 1.72 -2.22
C ASP A 43 -9.76 1.49 -1.43
N ILE A 44 -9.76 1.79 -0.13
CA ILE A 44 -10.90 1.58 0.75
C ILE A 44 -11.85 2.78 0.65
N GLU A 45 -13.11 2.51 0.32
CA GLU A 45 -14.20 3.48 0.33
C GLU A 45 -14.82 3.59 1.72
N SER A 46 -15.10 2.44 2.36
CA SER A 46 -15.67 2.40 3.71
C SER A 46 -15.28 1.12 4.46
N ILE A 47 -15.29 1.22 5.80
CA ILE A 47 -15.15 0.09 6.71
C ILE A 47 -16.31 0.15 7.67
N THR A 48 -17.11 -0.92 7.74
CA THR A 48 -18.26 -1.05 8.64
C THR A 48 -18.06 -2.25 9.55
N PRO A 49 -17.74 -2.04 10.84
CA PRO A 49 -17.70 -3.11 11.82
C PRO A 49 -19.13 -3.49 12.23
N LEU A 50 -19.39 -4.79 12.35
CA LEU A 50 -20.62 -5.36 12.92
C LEU A 50 -20.26 -6.15 14.18
N GLU A 51 -21.04 -5.96 15.22
CA GLU A 51 -20.91 -6.72 16.46
C GLU A 51 -21.33 -8.18 16.24
N ALA A 52 -20.86 -9.06 17.14
CA ALA A 52 -21.22 -10.48 17.15
C ALA A 52 -22.58 -10.68 17.84
N ASP A 53 -23.66 -10.23 17.22
CA ASP A 53 -25.02 -10.41 17.68
C ASP A 53 -25.77 -11.53 16.92
N GLU A 54 -26.98 -11.85 17.36
CA GLU A 54 -27.78 -12.92 16.75
C GLU A 54 -28.09 -12.67 15.26
N GLU A 55 -28.30 -11.40 14.87
CA GLU A 55 -28.58 -11.03 13.48
C GLU A 55 -27.34 -11.22 12.59
N THR A 56 -26.18 -10.75 13.07
CA THR A 56 -24.91 -10.88 12.37
C THR A 56 -24.51 -12.36 12.24
N ILE A 57 -24.67 -13.15 13.31
CA ILE A 57 -24.37 -14.58 13.28
C ILE A 57 -25.35 -15.33 12.36
N ALA A 58 -26.64 -15.00 12.38
CA ALA A 58 -27.63 -15.60 11.48
C ALA A 58 -27.32 -15.33 10.01
N LYS A 59 -26.78 -14.14 9.70
CA LYS A 59 -26.45 -13.72 8.33
C LYS A 59 -25.13 -14.28 7.82
N TYR A 60 -24.09 -14.32 8.65
CA TYR A 60 -22.72 -14.65 8.25
C TYR A 60 -22.21 -15.97 8.83
N GLY A 61 -23.02 -16.66 9.64
CA GLY A 61 -22.69 -17.95 10.24
C GLY A 61 -21.79 -17.85 11.48
N GLU A 62 -21.39 -19.01 12.00
CA GLU A 62 -20.57 -19.13 13.22
C GLU A 62 -19.22 -18.41 13.15
N ARG A 63 -18.69 -18.18 11.96
CA ARG A 63 -17.43 -17.41 11.76
C ARG A 63 -17.55 -15.95 12.18
N ALA A 64 -18.80 -15.43 12.30
CA ALA A 64 -19.09 -14.10 12.79
C ALA A 64 -19.09 -13.97 14.32
N ASN A 65 -18.84 -15.05 15.07
CA ASN A 65 -18.80 -15.04 16.55
C ASN A 65 -17.77 -14.05 17.15
N ASN A 66 -16.84 -13.56 16.35
CA ASN A 66 -15.86 -12.52 16.74
C ASN A 66 -16.15 -11.16 16.11
N GLY A 67 -17.36 -10.98 15.56
CA GLY A 67 -17.75 -9.81 14.77
C GLY A 67 -17.38 -9.94 13.29
N VAL A 68 -17.90 -9.03 12.49
CA VAL A 68 -17.65 -8.93 11.05
C VAL A 68 -17.12 -7.56 10.72
N ILE A 69 -16.13 -7.47 9.85
CA ILE A 69 -15.64 -6.21 9.29
C ILE A 69 -15.95 -6.23 7.80
N ILE A 70 -16.90 -5.38 7.40
CA ILE A 70 -17.23 -5.18 5.99
C ILE A 70 -16.33 -4.08 5.44
N VAL A 71 -15.58 -4.41 4.40
CA VAL A 71 -14.73 -3.47 3.68
C VAL A 71 -15.30 -3.27 2.28
N THR A 72 -15.65 -2.04 1.94
CA THR A 72 -16.07 -1.65 0.60
C THR A 72 -14.90 -0.97 -0.09
N LEU A 73 -14.52 -1.46 -1.25
CA LEU A 73 -13.47 -0.86 -2.05
C LEU A 73 -14.07 0.13 -3.07
N ARG A 74 -13.27 1.12 -3.45
CA ARG A 74 -13.63 2.11 -4.47
C ARG A 74 -13.84 1.48 -5.84
N TYR A 75 -13.22 0.31 -6.08
CA TYR A 75 -13.33 -0.46 -7.32
C TYR A 75 -13.19 -1.96 -7.04
N ASP A 76 -13.68 -2.77 -7.97
CA ASP A 76 -13.54 -4.23 -7.93
C ASP A 76 -12.19 -4.66 -8.52
N ARG A 77 -11.72 -3.89 -9.50
CA ARG A 77 -10.43 -4.08 -10.16
C ARG A 77 -9.71 -2.74 -10.29
N PRO A 78 -8.45 -2.63 -9.81
CA PRO A 78 -7.65 -1.40 -9.91
C PRO A 78 -7.33 -1.07 -11.38
N ALA A 79 -6.98 0.19 -11.64
CA ALA A 79 -6.46 0.56 -12.94
C ALA A 79 -5.12 -0.13 -13.21
N ARG A 80 -4.89 -0.50 -14.46
CA ARG A 80 -3.69 -1.22 -14.90
C ARG A 80 -2.93 -0.44 -15.97
N PHE A 81 -1.66 -0.23 -15.74
CA PHE A 81 -0.77 0.33 -16.76
C PHE A 81 -0.47 -0.71 -17.84
N THR A 82 -0.62 -0.35 -19.11
CA THR A 82 -0.43 -1.29 -20.23
C THR A 82 1.00 -1.38 -20.71
N GLY A 83 1.88 -0.48 -20.26
CA GLY A 83 3.29 -0.41 -20.68
C GLY A 83 4.26 -1.27 -19.87
N GLY A 84 3.79 -2.08 -18.92
CA GLY A 84 4.60 -2.96 -18.07
C GLY A 84 4.04 -3.12 -16.67
N ASP A 85 4.77 -3.81 -15.81
CA ASP A 85 4.32 -4.16 -14.45
C ASP A 85 4.34 -2.96 -13.48
N SER A 86 5.20 -1.97 -13.72
CA SER A 86 5.36 -0.80 -12.86
C SER A 86 5.43 0.49 -13.66
N PHE A 87 4.46 1.38 -13.42
CA PHE A 87 4.47 2.71 -14.01
C PHE A 87 5.65 3.56 -13.52
N ASN A 88 6.00 3.45 -12.24
CA ASN A 88 7.15 4.16 -11.66
C ASN A 88 8.46 3.76 -12.36
N ASP A 89 8.68 2.46 -12.55
CA ASP A 89 9.88 1.94 -13.21
C ASP A 89 9.90 2.29 -14.71
N TYR A 90 8.75 2.23 -15.37
CA TYR A 90 8.61 2.66 -16.76
C TYR A 90 9.05 4.13 -16.91
N ILE A 91 8.48 5.03 -16.12
CA ILE A 91 8.81 6.46 -16.18
C ILE A 91 10.28 6.70 -15.81
N ALA A 92 10.79 6.07 -14.75
CA ALA A 92 12.20 6.17 -14.37
C ALA A 92 13.15 5.75 -15.49
N GLY A 93 12.80 4.68 -16.21
CA GLY A 93 13.59 4.17 -17.35
C GLY A 93 13.56 5.09 -18.59
N HIS A 94 12.50 5.90 -18.76
CA HIS A 94 12.36 6.83 -19.87
C HIS A 94 12.87 8.25 -19.58
N VAL A 95 13.29 8.53 -18.33
CA VAL A 95 13.88 9.80 -17.94
C VAL A 95 15.40 9.74 -18.01
N LYS A 96 16.01 10.46 -18.97
CA LYS A 96 17.47 10.61 -19.03
C LYS A 96 17.94 11.56 -17.94
N TRP A 97 18.66 11.04 -16.94
CA TRP A 97 19.28 11.79 -15.85
C TRP A 97 20.80 11.66 -15.95
N ALA A 98 21.49 12.80 -16.08
CA ALA A 98 22.93 12.76 -16.29
C ALA A 98 23.68 12.38 -15.01
N ASP A 99 24.75 11.59 -15.12
CA ASP A 99 25.51 11.05 -13.98
C ASP A 99 26.11 12.12 -13.07
N HIS A 100 26.41 13.31 -13.63
CA HIS A 100 26.94 14.44 -12.88
C HIS A 100 25.87 15.21 -12.10
N TYR A 101 24.58 14.92 -12.30
CA TYR A 101 23.52 15.51 -11.50
C TYR A 101 23.42 14.84 -10.14
N PRO A 102 23.09 15.60 -9.06
CA PRO A 102 22.83 15.01 -7.76
C PRO A 102 21.63 14.06 -7.83
N ALA A 103 21.52 13.16 -6.86
CA ALA A 103 20.31 12.38 -6.70
C ALA A 103 19.12 13.31 -6.46
N ALA A 104 18.02 13.04 -7.14
CA ALA A 104 16.82 13.84 -7.07
C ALA A 104 15.58 12.93 -7.02
N ARG A 105 14.52 13.42 -6.35
CA ARG A 105 13.24 12.72 -6.24
C ARG A 105 12.09 13.65 -6.56
N VAL A 106 11.10 13.08 -7.22
CA VAL A 106 9.81 13.72 -7.51
C VAL A 106 8.70 12.77 -7.14
N VAL A 107 7.74 13.24 -6.34
CA VAL A 107 6.53 12.52 -5.98
C VAL A 107 5.34 13.35 -6.40
N MET A 108 4.43 12.77 -7.19
CA MET A 108 3.28 13.46 -7.76
C MET A 108 2.05 12.58 -7.69
N ARG A 109 0.89 13.19 -7.43
CA ARG A 109 -0.40 12.52 -7.62
C ARG A 109 -0.71 12.44 -9.10
N TYR A 110 -1.44 11.41 -9.48
CA TYR A 110 -2.07 11.33 -10.80
C TYR A 110 -3.39 10.58 -10.70
N THR A 111 -4.28 10.90 -11.61
CA THR A 111 -5.61 10.31 -11.70
C THR A 111 -5.72 9.56 -13.02
N VAL A 112 -6.27 8.34 -12.98
CA VAL A 112 -6.71 7.59 -14.13
C VAL A 112 -8.22 7.72 -14.20
N ALA A 113 -8.73 8.41 -15.22
CA ALA A 113 -10.15 8.60 -15.45
C ALA A 113 -10.84 7.28 -15.86
N ALA A 114 -12.17 7.28 -15.84
CA ALA A 114 -12.99 6.12 -16.20
C ALA A 114 -12.78 5.62 -17.66
N ASP A 115 -12.21 6.45 -18.53
CA ASP A 115 -11.84 6.11 -19.91
C ASP A 115 -10.37 5.70 -20.09
N GLY A 116 -9.59 5.64 -18.98
CA GLY A 116 -8.17 5.32 -19.00
C GLY A 116 -7.25 6.53 -19.25
N THR A 117 -7.79 7.74 -19.39
CA THR A 117 -7.00 8.97 -19.55
C THR A 117 -6.28 9.30 -18.26
N LEU A 118 -4.94 9.54 -18.35
CA LEU A 118 -4.13 9.92 -17.21
C LEU A 118 -4.02 11.44 -17.12
N THR A 119 -4.29 11.97 -15.94
CA THR A 119 -4.12 13.41 -15.60
C THR A 119 -3.15 13.54 -14.42
N MET A 120 -2.12 14.40 -14.59
CA MET A 120 -1.20 14.70 -13.49
C MET A 120 -1.83 15.70 -12.53
N GLY A 121 -1.76 15.39 -11.24
CA GLY A 121 -2.24 16.20 -10.14
C GLY A 121 -1.14 16.96 -9.40
N GLU A 122 -1.30 17.08 -8.09
CA GLU A 122 -0.41 17.80 -7.20
C GLU A 122 1.01 17.20 -7.15
N THR A 123 2.02 18.07 -7.07
CA THR A 123 3.39 17.67 -6.74
C THR A 123 3.58 17.64 -5.23
N LEU A 124 3.73 16.44 -4.67
CA LEU A 124 3.88 16.22 -3.22
C LEU A 124 5.33 16.44 -2.75
N GLU A 125 6.30 16.10 -3.60
CA GLU A 125 7.72 16.31 -3.35
C GLU A 125 8.43 16.63 -4.67
N CYS A 126 9.37 17.58 -4.63
CA CYS A 126 10.20 17.93 -5.78
C CYS A 126 11.54 18.48 -5.30
N THR A 127 12.58 17.66 -5.33
CA THR A 127 13.94 18.10 -4.94
C THR A 127 14.71 18.73 -6.10
N ASP A 128 14.26 18.51 -7.35
CA ASP A 128 14.86 19.12 -8.55
C ASP A 128 13.79 19.37 -9.63
N ALA A 129 13.61 20.63 -10.01
CA ALA A 129 12.63 21.04 -11.01
C ALA A 129 12.91 20.48 -12.43
N ARG A 130 14.19 20.19 -12.74
CA ARG A 130 14.58 19.58 -14.02
C ARG A 130 14.07 18.15 -14.09
N LEU A 131 14.18 17.39 -12.96
CA LEU A 131 13.65 16.04 -12.88
C LEU A 131 12.14 16.08 -13.07
N ARG A 132 11.42 16.96 -12.37
CA ARG A 132 9.96 17.11 -12.52
C ARG A 132 9.55 17.35 -13.97
N LYS A 133 10.23 18.28 -14.66
CA LYS A 133 9.95 18.59 -16.07
C LYS A 133 10.12 17.35 -16.96
N LYS A 134 11.17 16.57 -16.74
CA LYS A 134 11.44 15.34 -17.50
C LYS A 134 10.44 14.24 -17.20
N VAL A 135 10.05 14.06 -15.92
CA VAL A 135 9.02 13.10 -15.49
C VAL A 135 7.68 13.43 -16.15
N VAL A 136 7.23 14.69 -16.09
CA VAL A 136 5.97 15.10 -16.74
C VAL A 136 6.00 14.87 -18.25
N ALA A 137 7.14 15.13 -18.90
CA ALA A 137 7.31 14.86 -20.33
C ALA A 137 7.26 13.35 -20.65
N ALA A 138 7.87 12.50 -19.82
CA ALA A 138 7.82 11.05 -19.98
C ALA A 138 6.40 10.50 -19.79
N VAL A 139 5.65 11.01 -18.80
CA VAL A 139 4.26 10.63 -18.56
C VAL A 139 3.37 10.93 -19.78
N LYS A 140 3.54 12.08 -20.42
CA LYS A 140 2.76 12.46 -21.63
C LYS A 140 2.93 11.48 -22.80
N ASN A 141 4.07 10.79 -22.87
CA ASN A 141 4.39 9.84 -23.93
C ASN A 141 4.23 8.38 -23.48
N ALA A 142 3.71 8.14 -22.28
CA ALA A 142 3.51 6.80 -21.75
C ALA A 142 2.32 6.11 -22.43
N PRO A 143 2.33 4.77 -22.54
CA PRO A 143 1.18 3.98 -22.97
C PRO A 143 -0.10 4.27 -22.15
N ALA A 144 -1.24 3.94 -22.74
CA ALA A 144 -2.54 4.11 -22.11
C ALA A 144 -2.72 3.23 -20.86
N TRP A 145 -3.72 3.57 -20.07
CA TRP A 145 -4.15 2.80 -18.94
C TRP A 145 -5.47 2.09 -19.22
N GLU A 146 -5.63 0.90 -18.65
CA GLU A 146 -6.95 0.31 -18.44
C GLU A 146 -7.50 0.93 -17.15
N PRO A 147 -8.72 1.52 -17.17
CA PRO A 147 -9.27 2.17 -15.99
C PRO A 147 -9.62 1.15 -14.89
N ALA A 148 -9.69 1.62 -13.66
CA ALA A 148 -10.32 0.87 -12.59
C ALA A 148 -11.79 0.60 -12.92
N THR A 149 -12.33 -0.50 -12.43
CA THR A 149 -13.73 -0.86 -12.70
C THR A 149 -14.49 -1.16 -11.41
N LYS A 150 -15.75 -0.73 -11.35
CA LYS A 150 -16.72 -1.08 -10.30
C LYS A 150 -18.01 -1.51 -11.00
N ASP A 151 -18.53 -2.69 -10.66
CA ASP A 151 -19.73 -3.27 -11.29
C ASP A 151 -19.63 -3.29 -12.84
N GLY A 152 -18.44 -3.60 -13.35
CA GLY A 152 -18.16 -3.67 -14.78
C GLY A 152 -18.07 -2.32 -15.51
N LYS A 153 -18.17 -1.19 -14.80
CA LYS A 153 -18.04 0.16 -15.37
C LYS A 153 -16.70 0.76 -14.99
N GLY A 154 -16.10 1.51 -15.93
CA GLY A 154 -14.91 2.30 -15.63
C GLY A 154 -15.19 3.34 -14.54
N VAL A 155 -14.27 3.46 -13.58
CA VAL A 155 -14.32 4.47 -12.52
C VAL A 155 -12.98 5.17 -12.42
N GLU A 156 -13.01 6.41 -11.94
CA GLU A 156 -11.81 7.18 -11.65
C GLU A 156 -11.05 6.62 -10.45
N SER A 157 -9.73 6.65 -10.52
CA SER A 157 -8.87 6.20 -9.43
C SER A 157 -7.60 7.05 -9.33
N GLU A 158 -7.15 7.33 -8.09
CA GLU A 158 -5.98 8.18 -7.81
C GLU A 158 -4.80 7.33 -7.36
N TYR A 159 -3.60 7.72 -7.81
CA TYR A 159 -2.35 7.05 -7.52
C TYR A 159 -1.23 8.06 -7.24
N VAL A 160 -0.08 7.54 -6.80
CA VAL A 160 1.13 8.33 -6.57
C VAL A 160 2.27 7.79 -7.44
N LEU A 161 2.83 8.67 -8.26
CA LEU A 161 4.07 8.44 -9.00
C LEU A 161 5.25 8.89 -8.15
N SER A 162 6.21 8.00 -7.92
CA SER A 162 7.47 8.33 -7.24
C SER A 162 8.66 7.94 -8.10
N VAL A 163 9.45 8.92 -8.50
CA VAL A 163 10.65 8.74 -9.33
C VAL A 163 11.84 9.31 -8.62
N GLN A 164 12.85 8.46 -8.34
CA GLN A 164 14.14 8.87 -7.82
C GLN A 164 15.25 8.46 -8.80
N LEU A 165 16.09 9.41 -9.17
CA LEU A 165 17.21 9.19 -10.07
C LEU A 165 18.50 9.85 -9.55
N PRO A 166 19.65 9.18 -9.71
CA PRO A 166 19.83 7.81 -10.21
C PRO A 166 19.21 6.79 -9.25
N LYS A 167 18.72 5.67 -9.79
CA LYS A 167 18.08 4.62 -9.00
C LYS A 167 19.08 4.04 -7.98
N GLY A 168 18.66 3.93 -6.72
CA GLY A 168 19.48 3.37 -5.64
C GLY A 168 20.53 4.32 -5.04
N LYS A 169 20.72 5.53 -5.58
CA LYS A 169 21.62 6.53 -5.00
C LYS A 169 20.93 7.25 -3.84
N PRO A 170 21.57 7.37 -2.66
CA PRO A 170 20.97 8.09 -1.53
C PRO A 170 20.73 9.56 -1.88
N MET A 171 19.65 10.12 -1.34
CA MET A 171 19.37 11.55 -1.48
C MET A 171 20.46 12.36 -0.74
N PRO A 172 20.82 13.56 -1.24
CA PRO A 172 21.70 14.45 -0.52
C PRO A 172 21.13 14.76 0.86
N THR A 173 21.92 14.58 1.89
CA THR A 173 21.54 14.98 3.26
C THR A 173 21.71 16.51 3.35
N GLU A 174 20.68 17.24 3.75
CA GLU A 174 20.84 18.66 4.05
C GLU A 174 21.81 18.80 5.23
N PRO A 175 22.82 19.69 5.14
CA PRO A 175 23.69 19.93 6.28
C PRO A 175 22.85 20.53 7.43
N TYR A 176 22.84 19.86 8.58
CA TYR A 176 22.25 20.42 9.79
C TYR A 176 23.04 21.67 10.19
N ILE A 177 22.42 22.83 10.15
CA ILE A 177 22.98 24.05 10.75
C ILE A 177 22.74 23.92 12.25
N ILE A 178 23.80 23.55 13.00
CA ILE A 178 23.79 23.66 14.45
C ILE A 178 23.96 25.14 14.79
N ILE A 179 22.87 25.80 15.15
CA ILE A 179 22.93 27.16 15.72
C ILE A 179 23.37 26.95 17.17
N MET A 180 24.65 27.27 17.47
CA MET A 180 25.21 27.37 18.83
C MET A 180 24.85 28.71 19.45
#